data_2ff70e2198584fcc18b29bc062674429
#
_entry.id   2ff70e2198584fcc18b29bc062674429
#
_cell.length_a   1.000
_cell.length_b   1.000
_cell.length_c   1.000
_cell.angle_alpha   90.00
_cell.angle_beta   90.00
_cell.angle_gamma   90.00
#
_symmetry.space_group_name_H-M   'P 1'
#
loop_
_entity.id
_entity.type
_entity.pdbx_description
1 polymer ?
#
loop_
_entity_poly.entity_id
_entity_poly.type
_entity_poly.pdbx_seq_one_letter_code
_entity_poly.pdbx_strand_id
1 'polypeptide(L)'
;MPILFRYLLREYGKIFTMCFSGLMTIYLVIDFFEKVRRFLRYDADWIDVLTYFLLKVPAISFQIAPLAVLMATLLTFGLLSRGHEITAMRSCGISLPWITSPFIVFASGITLVLLLFSSTVIPLAATKSEEIRTTRIEKKLPAAAVNLKQPWTRVGADSLMHVTSVSVNGELLGKVRLFQFDHSFQLTEVTEADEARYQDSAWTLHEGRRRLFSPDGT
;
A
#
# COMPACT_ATOMS: atom_id res chain seq x y z
N MET A 1 6.58 -40.57 14.37
CA MET A 1 6.93 -39.33 13.60
C MET A 1 5.95 -38.18 13.76
N PRO A 2 4.63 -38.30 14.03
CA PRO A 2 3.75 -37.12 14.19
C PRO A 2 4.10 -36.25 15.40
N ILE A 3 4.66 -36.80 16.45
CA ILE A 3 4.99 -36.07 17.69
C ILE A 3 6.11 -35.05 17.43
N LEU A 4 7.17 -35.44 16.77
CA LEU A 4 8.32 -34.56 16.48
C LEU A 4 7.94 -33.44 15.48
N PHE A 5 7.16 -33.76 14.45
CA PHE A 5 6.62 -32.78 13.52
C PHE A 5 5.79 -31.70 14.23
N ARG A 6 4.90 -32.14 15.14
CA ARG A 6 4.06 -31.23 15.93
C ARG A 6 4.89 -30.39 16.91
N TYR A 7 5.95 -30.96 17.48
CA TYR A 7 6.88 -30.25 18.34
C TYR A 7 7.58 -29.12 17.56
N LEU A 8 8.21 -29.45 16.42
CA LEU A 8 8.90 -28.48 15.58
C LEU A 8 7.97 -27.37 15.06
N LEU A 9 6.76 -27.75 14.63
CA LEU A 9 5.77 -26.79 14.18
C LEU A 9 5.32 -25.83 15.29
N ARG A 10 5.14 -26.34 16.51
CA ARG A 10 4.76 -25.54 17.66
C ARG A 10 5.87 -24.59 18.09
N GLU A 11 7.12 -25.07 18.12
CA GLU A 11 8.28 -24.27 18.50
C GLU A 11 8.52 -23.16 17.49
N TYR A 12 8.47 -23.49 16.20
CA TYR A 12 8.56 -22.49 15.13
C TYR A 12 7.43 -21.46 15.21
N GLY A 13 6.21 -21.87 15.44
CA GLY A 13 5.05 -20.98 15.57
C GLY A 13 5.20 -19.99 16.72
N LYS A 14 5.76 -20.40 17.86
CA LYS A 14 6.06 -19.49 18.99
C LYS A 14 7.08 -18.42 18.58
N ILE A 15 8.20 -18.87 17.98
CA ILE A 15 9.27 -17.96 17.56
C ILE A 15 8.78 -17.03 16.46
N PHE A 16 7.98 -17.54 15.50
CA PHE A 16 7.34 -16.71 14.47
C PHE A 16 6.46 -15.64 15.09
N THR A 17 5.58 -16.00 16.02
CA THR A 17 4.68 -15.05 16.68
C THR A 17 5.47 -13.99 17.44
N MET A 18 6.56 -14.37 18.11
CA MET A 18 7.43 -13.44 18.81
C MET A 18 8.13 -12.47 17.85
N CYS A 19 8.69 -12.99 16.75
CA CYS A 19 9.34 -12.15 15.73
C CYS A 19 8.33 -11.23 15.03
N PHE A 20 7.18 -11.77 14.65
CA PHE A 20 6.14 -11.02 13.96
C PHE A 20 5.58 -9.89 14.84
N SER A 21 5.26 -10.17 16.11
CA SER A 21 4.77 -9.15 17.05
C SER A 21 5.83 -8.08 17.34
N GLY A 22 7.09 -8.48 17.49
CA GLY A 22 8.20 -7.53 17.70
C GLY A 22 8.38 -6.59 16.51
N LEU A 23 8.47 -7.13 15.30
CA LEU A 23 8.58 -6.34 14.07
C LEU A 23 7.36 -5.46 13.84
N MET A 24 6.16 -5.98 14.11
CA MET A 24 4.91 -5.24 14.00
C MET A 24 4.88 -4.04 14.95
N THR A 25 5.29 -4.25 16.20
CA THR A 25 5.34 -3.18 17.20
C THR A 25 6.34 -2.09 16.78
N ILE A 26 7.54 -2.48 16.37
CA ILE A 26 8.56 -1.53 15.91
C ILE A 26 8.04 -0.72 14.71
N TYR A 27 7.44 -1.39 13.74
CA TYR A 27 6.89 -0.72 12.55
C TYR A 27 5.77 0.27 12.92
N LEU A 28 4.82 -0.14 13.77
CA LEU A 28 3.73 0.72 14.21
C LEU A 28 4.23 1.94 14.97
N VAL A 29 5.23 1.77 15.81
CA VAL A 29 5.85 2.88 16.55
C VAL A 29 6.49 3.89 15.58
N ILE A 30 7.27 3.40 14.62
CA ILE A 30 7.92 4.27 13.62
C ILE A 30 6.86 5.00 12.77
N ASP A 31 5.87 4.29 12.25
CA ASP A 31 4.77 4.85 11.43
C ASP A 31 3.94 5.87 12.23
N PHE A 32 3.74 5.64 13.53
CA PHE A 32 3.08 6.58 14.42
C PHE A 32 3.89 7.88 14.56
N PHE A 33 5.18 7.81 14.90
CA PHE A 33 6.01 9.00 15.06
C PHE A 33 6.18 9.80 13.77
N GLU A 34 6.22 9.12 12.62
CA GLU A 34 6.27 9.76 11.31
C GLU A 34 5.01 10.60 11.04
N LYS A 35 3.84 10.09 11.46
CA LYS A 35 2.55 10.69 11.14
C LYS A 35 1.97 11.59 12.23
N VAL A 36 2.41 11.43 13.49
CA VAL A 36 1.89 12.17 14.63
C VAL A 36 1.95 13.68 14.45
N ARG A 37 3.05 14.19 13.85
CA ARG A 37 3.19 15.62 13.56
C ARG A 37 2.12 16.14 12.60
N ARG A 38 1.68 15.29 11.66
CA ARG A 38 0.59 15.62 10.72
C ARG A 38 -0.75 15.62 11.42
N PHE A 39 -1.02 14.62 12.25
CA PHE A 39 -2.27 14.52 12.99
C PHE A 39 -2.47 15.66 14.00
N LEU A 40 -1.42 16.06 14.72
CA LEU A 40 -1.43 17.21 15.61
C LEU A 40 -1.70 18.54 14.89
N ARG A 41 -1.26 18.67 13.64
CA ARG A 41 -1.49 19.89 12.83
C ARG A 41 -2.95 20.08 12.45
N TYR A 42 -3.72 18.98 12.34
CA TYR A 42 -5.11 19.00 11.91
C TYR A 42 -6.11 18.81 13.05
N ASP A 43 -5.68 18.89 14.31
CA ASP A 43 -6.53 18.63 15.51
C ASP A 43 -7.40 17.37 15.33
N ALA A 44 -6.77 16.27 14.93
CA ALA A 44 -7.45 15.00 14.69
C ALA A 44 -7.94 14.39 16.00
N ASP A 45 -9.15 13.82 15.99
CA ASP A 45 -9.66 13.09 17.13
C ASP A 45 -8.86 11.78 17.33
N TRP A 46 -8.52 11.47 18.60
CA TRP A 46 -7.75 10.28 18.95
C TRP A 46 -8.41 8.97 18.50
N ILE A 47 -9.74 8.94 18.46
CA ILE A 47 -10.51 7.78 18.01
C ILE A 47 -10.28 7.54 16.52
N ASP A 48 -10.27 8.60 15.70
CA ASP A 48 -10.03 8.50 14.27
C ASP A 48 -8.59 8.08 13.96
N VAL A 49 -7.62 8.58 14.75
CA VAL A 49 -6.22 8.17 14.64
C VAL A 49 -6.06 6.69 14.97
N LEU A 50 -6.65 6.22 16.07
CA LEU A 50 -6.58 4.80 16.46
C LEU A 50 -7.23 3.90 15.40
N THR A 51 -8.39 4.30 14.88
CA THR A 51 -9.11 3.56 13.84
C THR A 51 -8.29 3.49 12.54
N TYR A 52 -7.62 4.58 12.16
CA TYR A 52 -6.71 4.62 11.02
C TYR A 52 -5.57 3.59 11.18
N PHE A 53 -4.90 3.56 12.35
CA PHE A 53 -3.82 2.60 12.59
C PHE A 53 -4.32 1.16 12.60
N LEU A 54 -5.50 0.90 13.18
CA LEU A 54 -6.09 -0.44 13.22
C LEU A 54 -6.41 -0.96 11.80
N LEU A 55 -6.98 -0.11 10.95
CA LEU A 55 -7.26 -0.44 9.55
C LEU A 55 -5.99 -0.67 8.72
N LYS A 56 -4.87 -0.12 9.15
CA LYS A 56 -3.58 -0.29 8.46
C LYS A 56 -2.86 -1.59 8.83
N VAL A 57 -3.20 -2.21 9.97
CA VAL A 57 -2.58 -3.46 10.45
C VAL A 57 -2.55 -4.56 9.39
N PRO A 58 -3.61 -4.87 8.64
CA PRO A 58 -3.57 -5.93 7.62
C PRO A 58 -2.55 -5.68 6.52
N ALA A 59 -2.44 -4.44 6.04
CA ALA A 59 -1.48 -4.07 5.01
C ALA A 59 -0.03 -4.16 5.51
N ILE A 60 0.22 -3.71 6.74
CA ILE A 60 1.53 -3.82 7.41
C ILE A 60 1.89 -5.29 7.63
N SER A 61 0.92 -6.12 8.06
CA SER A 61 1.13 -7.56 8.26
C SER A 61 1.61 -8.25 6.99
N PHE A 62 1.02 -7.91 5.85
CA PHE A 62 1.44 -8.43 4.55
C PHE A 62 2.90 -8.09 4.23
N GLN A 63 3.32 -6.87 4.53
CA GLN A 63 4.68 -6.40 4.25
C GLN A 63 5.71 -7.02 5.20
N ILE A 64 5.37 -7.23 6.49
CA ILE A 64 6.29 -7.71 7.53
C ILE A 64 6.39 -9.23 7.55
N ALA A 65 5.33 -9.95 7.18
CA ALA A 65 5.27 -11.40 7.34
C ALA A 65 6.43 -12.16 6.65
N PRO A 66 6.87 -11.83 5.42
CA PRO A 66 8.01 -12.53 4.81
C PRO A 66 9.30 -12.38 5.63
N LEU A 67 9.53 -11.17 6.17
CA LEU A 67 10.70 -10.91 7.01
C LEU A 67 10.61 -11.66 8.34
N ALA A 68 9.42 -11.71 8.94
CA ALA A 68 9.17 -12.47 10.17
C ALA A 68 9.38 -13.97 9.98
N VAL A 69 8.94 -14.54 8.85
CA VAL A 69 9.16 -15.95 8.47
C VAL A 69 10.65 -16.22 8.35
N LEU A 70 11.41 -15.34 7.66
CA LEU A 70 12.86 -15.48 7.51
C LEU A 70 13.57 -15.45 8.87
N MET A 71 13.28 -14.44 9.70
CA MET A 71 13.88 -14.31 11.03
C MET A 71 13.52 -15.50 11.93
N ALA A 72 12.25 -15.90 11.95
CA ALA A 72 11.82 -17.05 12.74
C ALA A 72 12.52 -18.34 12.29
N THR A 73 12.71 -18.52 11.00
CA THR A 73 13.43 -19.70 10.47
C THR A 73 14.87 -19.70 10.94
N LEU A 74 15.60 -18.60 10.80
CA LEU A 74 16.99 -18.49 11.23
C LEU A 74 17.14 -18.72 12.74
N LEU A 75 16.27 -18.08 13.54
CA LEU A 75 16.32 -18.24 14.99
C LEU A 75 15.97 -19.65 15.43
N THR A 76 14.94 -20.26 14.84
CA THR A 76 14.54 -21.64 15.19
C THR A 76 15.65 -22.63 14.88
N PHE A 77 16.25 -22.54 13.68
CA PHE A 77 17.38 -23.40 13.34
C PHE A 77 18.60 -23.14 14.22
N GLY A 78 18.88 -21.87 14.55
CA GLY A 78 19.96 -21.51 15.45
C GLY A 78 19.80 -22.10 16.85
N LEU A 79 18.56 -22.01 17.40
CA LEU A 79 18.27 -22.57 18.73
C LEU A 79 18.32 -24.10 18.75
N LEU A 80 17.73 -24.76 17.76
CA LEU A 80 17.75 -26.22 17.62
C LEU A 80 19.19 -26.75 17.40
N SER A 81 20.01 -26.01 16.65
CA SER A 81 21.40 -26.36 16.42
C SER A 81 22.24 -26.20 17.69
N ARG A 82 22.04 -25.08 18.41
CA ARG A 82 22.72 -24.80 19.68
C ARG A 82 22.39 -25.83 20.78
N GLY A 83 21.10 -26.27 20.79
CA GLY A 83 20.66 -27.33 21.70
C GLY A 83 21.04 -28.74 21.27
N HIS A 84 21.85 -28.91 20.20
CA HIS A 84 22.24 -30.21 19.62
C HIS A 84 21.02 -31.07 19.20
N GLU A 85 19.83 -30.53 19.15
CA GLU A 85 18.60 -31.27 18.80
C GLU A 85 18.64 -31.77 17.35
N ILE A 86 19.13 -30.94 16.42
CA ILE A 86 19.31 -31.33 15.01
C ILE A 86 20.27 -32.48 14.90
N THR A 87 21.37 -32.43 15.64
CA THR A 87 22.40 -33.51 15.65
C THR A 87 21.82 -34.80 16.22
N ALA A 88 21.08 -34.72 17.32
CA ALA A 88 20.40 -35.88 17.92
C ALA A 88 19.37 -36.51 16.96
N MET A 89 18.56 -35.70 16.29
CA MET A 89 17.60 -36.17 15.28
C MET A 89 18.30 -36.88 14.13
N ARG A 90 19.41 -36.33 13.63
CA ARG A 90 20.21 -36.94 12.57
C ARG A 90 20.86 -38.23 12.98
N SER A 91 21.34 -38.32 14.21
CA SER A 91 21.92 -39.57 14.76
C SER A 91 20.88 -40.69 14.86
N CYS A 92 19.62 -40.34 15.04
CA CYS A 92 18.48 -41.27 14.98
C CYS A 92 18.06 -41.62 13.54
N GLY A 93 18.80 -41.19 12.51
CA GLY A 93 18.52 -41.51 11.10
C GLY A 93 17.46 -40.60 10.45
N ILE A 94 17.03 -39.48 11.08
CA ILE A 94 16.06 -38.58 10.50
C ILE A 94 16.77 -37.68 9.46
N SER A 95 16.20 -37.67 8.24
CA SER A 95 16.77 -36.86 7.15
C SER A 95 16.54 -35.36 7.35
N LEU A 96 17.46 -34.54 6.87
CA LEU A 96 17.35 -33.07 6.96
C LEU A 96 16.09 -32.51 6.27
N PRO A 97 15.67 -32.97 5.07
CA PRO A 97 14.40 -32.54 4.46
C PRO A 97 13.18 -32.80 5.32
N TRP A 98 13.20 -33.87 6.10
CA TRP A 98 12.11 -34.17 7.02
C TRP A 98 12.07 -33.19 8.19
N ILE A 99 13.22 -32.78 8.73
CA ILE A 99 13.34 -31.78 9.81
C ILE A 99 12.87 -30.40 9.31
N THR A 100 13.11 -30.06 8.04
CA THR A 100 12.70 -28.77 7.46
C THR A 100 11.24 -28.73 7.01
N SER A 101 10.60 -29.86 6.82
CA SER A 101 9.23 -29.95 6.30
C SER A 101 8.18 -29.16 7.13
N PRO A 102 8.20 -29.14 8.49
CA PRO A 102 7.25 -28.37 9.28
C PRO A 102 7.34 -26.84 9.01
N PHE A 103 8.57 -26.35 8.76
CA PHE A 103 8.80 -24.94 8.49
C PHE A 103 8.24 -24.52 7.13
N ILE A 104 8.42 -25.38 6.12
CA ILE A 104 7.86 -25.18 4.77
C ILE A 104 6.34 -25.20 4.82
N VAL A 105 5.74 -26.15 5.52
CA VAL A 105 4.28 -26.25 5.67
C VAL A 105 3.72 -25.01 6.36
N PHE A 106 4.37 -24.54 7.43
CA PHE A 106 3.95 -23.33 8.13
C PHE A 106 4.07 -22.10 7.23
N ALA A 107 5.22 -21.92 6.55
CA ALA A 107 5.44 -20.79 5.65
C ALA A 107 4.43 -20.78 4.49
N SER A 108 4.12 -21.96 3.91
CA SER A 108 3.10 -22.09 2.88
C SER A 108 1.70 -21.72 3.40
N GLY A 109 1.38 -22.12 4.63
CA GLY A 109 0.14 -21.75 5.31
C GLY A 109 0.02 -20.24 5.49
N ILE A 110 1.07 -19.59 6.00
CA ILE A 110 1.12 -18.10 6.14
C ILE A 110 0.97 -17.43 4.76
N THR A 111 1.68 -17.93 3.75
CA THR A 111 1.59 -17.37 2.39
C THR A 111 0.16 -17.46 1.84
N LEU A 112 -0.52 -18.58 2.02
CA LEU A 112 -1.91 -18.74 1.59
C LEU A 112 -2.85 -17.78 2.32
N VAL A 113 -2.70 -17.63 3.64
CA VAL A 113 -3.48 -16.67 4.42
C VAL A 113 -3.25 -15.25 3.93
N LEU A 114 -2.00 -14.85 3.71
CA LEU A 114 -1.65 -13.53 3.21
C LEU A 114 -2.21 -13.27 1.80
N LEU A 115 -2.24 -14.29 0.94
CA LEU A 115 -2.79 -14.19 -0.41
C LEU A 115 -4.30 -13.93 -0.37
N LEU A 116 -5.02 -14.63 0.49
CA LEU A 116 -6.45 -14.39 0.72
C LEU A 116 -6.71 -12.98 1.30
N PHE A 117 -5.89 -12.55 2.25
CA PHE A 117 -5.99 -11.19 2.82
C PHE A 117 -5.68 -10.11 1.80
N SER A 118 -4.72 -10.34 0.91
CA SER A 118 -4.34 -9.40 -0.15
C SER A 118 -5.46 -9.13 -1.14
N SER A 119 -6.27 -10.15 -1.45
CA SER A 119 -7.37 -10.00 -2.42
C SER A 119 -8.65 -9.39 -1.85
N THR A 120 -8.88 -9.51 -0.53
CA THR A 120 -10.15 -9.13 0.09
C THR A 120 -10.01 -8.05 1.15
N VAL A 121 -9.19 -8.27 2.17
CA VAL A 121 -9.11 -7.41 3.36
C VAL A 121 -8.30 -6.15 3.11
N ILE A 122 -7.16 -6.29 2.42
CA ILE A 122 -6.25 -5.15 2.19
C ILE A 122 -6.90 -4.03 1.38
N PRO A 123 -7.56 -4.28 0.22
CA PRO A 123 -8.19 -3.20 -0.55
C PRO A 123 -9.33 -2.52 0.24
N LEU A 124 -10.15 -3.28 0.95
CA LEU A 124 -11.22 -2.73 1.79
C LEU A 124 -10.69 -1.88 2.96
N ALA A 125 -9.64 -2.35 3.62
CA ALA A 125 -9.00 -1.64 4.70
C ALA A 125 -8.27 -0.38 4.21
N ALA A 126 -7.62 -0.45 3.06
CA ALA A 126 -6.91 0.67 2.44
C ALA A 126 -7.87 1.80 2.03
N THR A 127 -8.99 1.48 1.38
CA THR A 127 -10.00 2.48 1.01
C THR A 127 -10.59 3.19 2.23
N LYS A 128 -10.97 2.43 3.26
CA LYS A 128 -11.50 3.01 4.51
C LYS A 128 -10.47 3.82 5.28
N SER A 129 -9.22 3.37 5.33
CA SER A 129 -8.16 4.13 6.02
C SER A 129 -7.86 5.45 5.32
N GLU A 130 -7.88 5.49 3.99
CA GLU A 130 -7.68 6.71 3.21
C GLU A 130 -8.90 7.65 3.32
N GLU A 131 -10.11 7.12 3.37
CA GLU A 131 -11.33 7.89 3.62
C GLU A 131 -11.28 8.59 4.99
N ILE A 132 -10.94 7.86 6.06
CA ILE A 132 -10.80 8.43 7.41
C ILE A 132 -9.70 9.50 7.43
N ARG A 133 -8.58 9.23 6.78
CA ARG A 133 -7.47 10.16 6.70
C ARG A 133 -7.87 11.46 6.01
N THR A 134 -8.52 11.39 4.86
CA THR A 134 -8.87 12.58 4.06
C THR A 134 -10.04 13.36 4.64
N THR A 135 -11.09 12.65 5.11
CA THR A 135 -12.34 13.27 5.53
C THR A 135 -12.33 13.70 6.99
N ARG A 136 -11.79 12.86 7.88
CA ARG A 136 -11.84 13.12 9.32
C ARG A 136 -10.56 13.72 9.90
N ILE A 137 -9.40 13.26 9.46
CA ILE A 137 -8.11 13.71 9.99
C ILE A 137 -7.66 14.99 9.30
N GLU A 138 -7.54 14.99 7.97
CA GLU A 138 -7.04 16.15 7.21
C GLU A 138 -8.13 17.22 7.03
N LYS A 139 -9.40 16.94 7.41
CA LYS A 139 -10.55 17.85 7.27
C LYS A 139 -10.56 18.59 5.92
N LYS A 140 -9.88 18.05 4.95
CA LYS A 140 -10.05 18.51 3.59
C LYS A 140 -11.52 18.28 3.32
N LEU A 141 -12.22 19.34 2.89
CA LEU A 141 -13.57 19.25 2.31
C LEU A 141 -13.65 17.90 1.60
N PRO A 142 -14.78 17.14 1.72
CA PRO A 142 -14.87 15.89 1.02
C PRO A 142 -14.50 16.20 -0.42
N ALA A 143 -13.24 16.10 -0.66
CA ALA A 143 -12.74 16.13 -1.98
C ALA A 143 -13.30 14.83 -2.53
N ALA A 144 -14.48 14.96 -3.07
CA ALA A 144 -15.00 14.16 -4.12
C ALA A 144 -13.99 14.06 -5.29
N ALA A 145 -12.72 14.25 -5.02
CA ALA A 145 -11.62 14.22 -5.94
C ALA A 145 -10.76 13.04 -5.56
N VAL A 146 -10.95 11.94 -6.26
CA VAL A 146 -9.94 10.88 -6.30
C VAL A 146 -8.65 11.56 -6.76
N ASN A 147 -7.68 11.66 -5.85
CA ASN A 147 -6.34 12.13 -6.18
C ASN A 147 -5.70 11.00 -7.01
N LEU A 148 -6.07 10.96 -8.26
CA LEU A 148 -5.45 10.07 -9.23
C LEU A 148 -3.96 10.45 -9.24
N LYS A 149 -3.08 9.48 -9.04
CA LYS A 149 -1.63 9.67 -9.22
C LYS A 149 -1.42 10.17 -10.65
N GLN A 150 -1.55 11.48 -10.85
CA GLN A 150 -1.31 12.21 -12.09
C GLN A 150 -1.69 11.41 -13.36
N PRO A 151 -2.98 11.18 -13.64
CA PRO A 151 -3.33 10.47 -14.85
C PRO A 151 -3.12 11.39 -16.05
N TRP A 152 -2.17 11.02 -16.85
CA TRP A 152 -2.09 11.49 -18.21
C TRP A 152 -3.11 10.71 -19.02
N THR A 153 -4.03 11.41 -19.63
CA THR A 153 -5.05 10.80 -20.50
C THR A 153 -4.94 11.40 -21.89
N ARG A 154 -4.95 10.56 -22.91
CA ARG A 154 -4.99 11.02 -24.29
C ARG A 154 -6.43 11.39 -24.64
N VAL A 155 -6.63 12.63 -25.08
CA VAL A 155 -7.93 13.17 -25.50
C VAL A 155 -7.87 13.43 -26.99
N GLY A 156 -8.43 12.52 -27.79
CA GLY A 156 -8.35 12.59 -29.27
C GLY A 156 -7.01 12.11 -29.83
N ALA A 157 -6.71 12.51 -31.06
CA ALA A 157 -5.50 12.08 -31.78
C ALA A 157 -4.25 12.85 -31.35
N ASP A 158 -4.37 14.15 -31.10
CA ASP A 158 -3.25 15.08 -30.99
C ASP A 158 -3.25 15.85 -29.66
N SER A 159 -3.97 15.37 -28.64
CA SER A 159 -4.07 16.07 -27.35
C SER A 159 -3.81 15.15 -26.16
N LEU A 160 -3.00 15.63 -25.21
CA LEU A 160 -2.76 15.00 -23.93
C LEU A 160 -3.36 15.86 -22.82
N MET A 161 -4.12 15.26 -21.93
CA MET A 161 -4.72 15.92 -20.78
C MET A 161 -4.07 15.40 -19.49
N HIS A 162 -3.68 16.32 -18.66
CA HIS A 162 -3.21 16.06 -17.30
C HIS A 162 -4.23 16.62 -16.30
N VAL A 163 -4.74 15.77 -15.42
CA VAL A 163 -5.72 16.14 -14.40
C VAL A 163 -5.13 15.86 -13.03
N THR A 164 -5.23 16.82 -12.11
CA THR A 164 -4.71 16.62 -10.75
C THR A 164 -5.73 15.96 -9.83
N SER A 165 -7.01 16.22 -10.03
CA SER A 165 -8.09 15.67 -9.23
C SER A 165 -9.37 15.50 -10.03
N VAL A 166 -10.12 14.42 -9.77
CA VAL A 166 -11.41 14.12 -10.39
C VAL A 166 -12.45 13.94 -9.30
N SER A 167 -13.61 14.56 -9.43
CA SER A 167 -14.75 14.33 -8.52
C SER A 167 -15.22 12.88 -8.58
N VAL A 168 -15.74 12.36 -7.48
CA VAL A 168 -16.33 11.00 -7.42
C VAL A 168 -17.41 10.79 -8.46
N ASN A 169 -18.19 11.83 -8.77
CA ASN A 169 -19.23 11.78 -9.81
C ASN A 169 -18.67 11.94 -11.23
N GLY A 170 -17.36 12.18 -11.39
CA GLY A 170 -16.76 12.40 -12.71
C GLY A 170 -17.14 13.72 -13.39
N GLU A 171 -17.95 14.57 -12.76
CA GLU A 171 -18.49 15.79 -13.36
C GLU A 171 -17.60 17.02 -13.15
N LEU A 172 -16.61 16.93 -12.27
CA LEU A 172 -15.73 18.03 -11.92
C LEU A 172 -14.27 17.58 -11.91
N LEU A 173 -13.44 18.26 -12.69
CA LEU A 173 -12.00 18.05 -12.76
C LEU A 173 -11.29 19.26 -12.16
N GLY A 174 -10.34 19.04 -11.27
CA GLY A 174 -9.52 20.10 -10.68
C GLY A 174 -8.12 20.14 -11.28
N LYS A 175 -7.65 21.33 -11.56
CA LYS A 175 -6.36 21.63 -12.22
C LYS A 175 -6.13 20.79 -13.47
N VAL A 176 -6.81 21.18 -14.53
CA VAL A 176 -6.71 20.52 -15.83
C VAL A 176 -5.68 21.25 -16.67
N ARG A 177 -4.74 20.48 -17.27
CA ARG A 177 -3.82 20.97 -18.29
C ARG A 177 -4.05 20.18 -19.56
N LEU A 178 -4.37 20.87 -20.64
CA LEU A 178 -4.54 20.28 -21.94
C LEU A 178 -3.37 20.71 -22.84
N PHE A 179 -2.65 19.74 -23.37
CA PHE A 179 -1.54 19.93 -24.26
C PHE A 179 -1.98 19.51 -25.67
N GLN A 180 -1.90 20.41 -26.64
CA GLN A 180 -2.20 20.12 -28.04
C GLN A 180 -0.90 20.08 -28.85
N PHE A 181 -0.81 19.06 -29.69
CA PHE A 181 0.35 18.81 -30.54
C PHE A 181 -0.05 18.88 -32.02
N ASP A 182 0.86 19.30 -32.87
CA ASP A 182 0.71 19.19 -34.29
C ASP A 182 1.01 17.77 -34.79
N HIS A 183 0.71 17.49 -36.07
CA HIS A 183 1.01 16.22 -36.72
C HIS A 183 2.50 15.83 -36.67
N SER A 184 3.39 16.82 -36.49
CA SER A 184 4.84 16.65 -36.28
C SER A 184 5.22 16.41 -34.82
N PHE A 185 4.23 16.23 -33.92
CA PHE A 185 4.40 16.07 -32.47
C PHE A 185 5.08 17.29 -31.81
N GLN A 186 4.92 18.50 -32.40
CA GLN A 186 5.34 19.75 -31.78
C GLN A 186 4.20 20.34 -30.95
N LEU A 187 4.53 20.88 -29.77
CA LEU A 187 3.55 21.49 -28.87
C LEU A 187 3.09 22.83 -29.45
N THR A 188 1.81 22.92 -29.79
CA THR A 188 1.21 24.13 -30.38
C THR A 188 0.44 24.96 -29.34
N GLU A 189 -0.16 24.31 -28.35
CA GLU A 189 -1.00 24.98 -27.40
C GLU A 189 -0.98 24.27 -26.03
N VAL A 190 -1.00 25.09 -24.95
CA VAL A 190 -1.24 24.61 -23.59
C VAL A 190 -2.39 25.43 -22.99
N THR A 191 -3.48 24.74 -22.65
CA THR A 191 -4.60 25.30 -21.92
C THR A 191 -4.54 24.81 -20.47
N GLU A 192 -4.42 25.74 -19.52
CA GLU A 192 -4.46 25.44 -18.07
C GLU A 192 -5.77 26.01 -17.53
N ALA A 193 -6.51 25.21 -16.75
CA ALA A 193 -7.72 25.64 -16.05
C ALA A 193 -7.70 25.12 -14.60
N ASP A 194 -8.17 25.94 -13.67
CA ASP A 194 -8.26 25.54 -12.26
C ASP A 194 -9.42 24.58 -12.00
N GLU A 195 -10.51 24.69 -12.78
CA GLU A 195 -11.64 23.78 -12.72
C GLU A 195 -12.19 23.52 -14.14
N ALA A 196 -12.64 22.26 -14.36
CA ALA A 196 -13.45 21.90 -15.52
C ALA A 196 -14.71 21.19 -15.05
N ARG A 197 -15.88 21.65 -15.51
CA ARG A 197 -17.18 21.07 -15.19
C ARG A 197 -17.81 20.46 -16.44
N TYR A 198 -18.38 19.28 -16.25
CA TYR A 198 -19.16 18.63 -17.29
C TYR A 198 -20.61 19.05 -17.18
N GLN A 199 -21.09 19.89 -18.10
CA GLN A 199 -22.47 20.35 -18.21
C GLN A 199 -22.91 20.29 -19.68
N ASP A 200 -24.18 19.88 -19.92
CA ASP A 200 -24.78 19.83 -21.25
C ASP A 200 -23.95 19.05 -22.29
N SER A 201 -23.37 17.89 -21.90
CA SER A 201 -22.54 17.04 -22.75
C SER A 201 -21.23 17.69 -23.23
N ALA A 202 -20.80 18.76 -22.58
CA ALA A 202 -19.54 19.45 -22.88
C ALA A 202 -18.76 19.76 -21.59
N TRP A 203 -17.42 19.82 -21.71
CA TRP A 203 -16.55 20.28 -20.63
C TRP A 203 -16.39 21.79 -20.71
N THR A 204 -16.82 22.49 -19.66
CA THR A 204 -16.63 23.93 -19.51
C THR A 204 -15.43 24.18 -18.59
N LEU A 205 -14.44 24.90 -19.08
CA LEU A 205 -13.25 25.28 -18.33
C LEU A 205 -13.50 26.61 -17.61
N HIS A 206 -13.23 26.66 -16.31
CA HIS A 206 -13.33 27.84 -15.48
C HIS A 206 -11.93 28.33 -15.10
N GLU A 207 -11.72 29.66 -15.16
CA GLU A 207 -10.46 30.33 -14.85
C GLU A 207 -9.26 29.77 -15.64
N GLY A 208 -9.46 29.58 -16.96
CA GLY A 208 -8.46 29.02 -17.84
C GLY A 208 -7.50 30.05 -18.41
N ARG A 209 -6.21 29.67 -18.55
CA ARG A 209 -5.20 30.41 -19.30
C ARG A 209 -4.77 29.59 -20.48
N ARG A 210 -4.76 30.22 -21.65
CA ARG A 210 -4.34 29.61 -22.90
C ARG A 210 -3.01 30.21 -23.35
N ARG A 211 -2.04 29.37 -23.64
CA ARG A 211 -0.74 29.74 -24.18
C ARG A 211 -0.55 29.09 -25.53
N LEU A 212 -0.31 29.90 -26.54
CA LEU A 212 0.01 29.44 -27.89
C LEU A 212 1.53 29.46 -28.08
N PHE A 213 2.06 28.41 -28.68
CA PHE A 213 3.47 28.30 -29.00
C PHE A 213 3.65 28.44 -30.50
N SER A 214 4.52 29.35 -30.95
CA SER A 214 4.88 29.47 -32.34
C SER A 214 5.87 28.37 -32.74
N PRO A 215 5.87 27.88 -33.99
CA PRO A 215 6.84 26.87 -34.44
C PRO A 215 8.30 27.32 -34.30
N ASP A 216 8.55 28.62 -34.19
CA ASP A 216 9.89 29.24 -34.07
C ASP A 216 10.36 29.37 -32.58
N GLY A 217 9.62 28.84 -31.60
CA GLY A 217 10.05 28.76 -30.20
C GLY A 217 10.05 30.08 -29.44
N THR A 218 9.32 31.08 -29.89
CA THR A 218 9.14 32.39 -29.24
C THR A 218 7.69 32.57 -28.76
#